data_7d3eb20ed26140fa153e0d910a455f35
#
_entry.id   7d3eb20ed26140fa153e0d910a455f35
#
_cell.length_a   1.000
_cell.length_b   1.000
_cell.length_c   1.000
_cell.angle_alpha   90.00
_cell.angle_beta   90.00
_cell.angle_gamma   90.00
#
_symmetry.space_group_name_H-M   'P 1'
#
loop_
_entity.id
_entity.type
_entity.pdbx_description
1 polymer ?
#
loop_
_entity_poly.entity_id
_entity_poly.type
_entity_poly.pdbx_seq_one_letter_code
_entity_poly.pdbx_strand_id
1 'polypeptide(L)'
;MMSSVSGLVTGLMQSAYSASKHALEGMSNALRYELHPFGVHTILIEPGYIVSGIQQNALNLAQPYMEKVERGPYAKLYASAWNSANTTRARSKTTAEDCARVILKAIEAPKPKPRYGVTELATLAKWGKRLLTDSMGDRLIRRRYGIPDRL
;
A
#
# COMPACT_ATOMS: atom_id res chain seq x y z
N MET A 1 -14.17 -1.00 2.93
CA MET A 1 -13.30 -1.79 2.01
C MET A 1 -11.85 -1.59 2.43
N MET A 2 -11.04 -2.66 2.42
CA MET A 2 -9.63 -2.60 2.88
C MET A 2 -8.70 -2.37 1.68
N SER A 3 -8.29 -1.13 1.46
CA SER A 3 -7.27 -0.75 0.48
C SER A 3 -5.86 -0.83 1.08
N SER A 4 -4.97 0.02 0.66
CA SER A 4 -3.58 0.17 1.15
C SER A 4 -3.00 1.49 0.66
N VAL A 5 -1.90 1.93 1.24
CA VAL A 5 -1.02 2.94 0.63
C VAL A 5 -0.60 2.54 -0.79
N SER A 6 -0.47 1.24 -1.06
CA SER A 6 -0.19 0.71 -2.41
C SER A 6 -1.34 0.85 -3.41
N GLY A 7 -2.53 1.28 -2.98
CA GLY A 7 -3.61 1.74 -3.86
C GLY A 7 -3.48 3.19 -4.29
N LEU A 8 -2.56 3.94 -3.66
CA LEU A 8 -2.27 5.34 -3.97
C LEU A 8 -0.95 5.51 -4.70
N VAL A 9 0.08 4.81 -4.26
CA VAL A 9 1.44 4.84 -4.81
C VAL A 9 1.98 3.41 -4.94
N THR A 10 2.82 3.17 -5.92
CA THR A 10 3.36 1.83 -6.22
C THR A 10 4.78 1.69 -5.68
N GLY A 11 5.06 0.58 -5.01
CA GLY A 11 6.42 0.20 -4.62
C GLY A 11 7.08 -0.72 -5.63
N LEU A 12 8.42 -0.86 -5.52
CA LEU A 12 9.19 -1.78 -6.33
C LEU A 12 8.75 -3.24 -6.09
N MET A 13 8.63 -4.03 -7.15
CA MET A 13 8.22 -5.45 -7.14
C MET A 13 6.82 -5.70 -6.52
N GLN A 14 5.93 -4.71 -6.59
CA GLN A 14 4.57 -4.78 -6.07
C GLN A 14 3.50 -4.59 -7.16
N SER A 15 3.82 -4.81 -8.43
CA SER A 15 2.91 -4.50 -9.54
C SER A 15 1.52 -5.15 -9.39
N ALA A 16 1.45 -6.47 -9.18
CA ALA A 16 0.18 -7.18 -9.02
C ALA A 16 -0.61 -6.73 -7.78
N TYR A 17 0.08 -6.56 -6.64
CA TYR A 17 -0.53 -6.07 -5.41
C TYR A 17 -1.05 -4.65 -5.57
N SER A 18 -0.23 -3.74 -6.11
CA SER A 18 -0.63 -2.36 -6.35
C SER A 18 -1.79 -2.27 -7.34
N ALA A 19 -1.78 -3.05 -8.41
CA ALA A 19 -2.88 -3.12 -9.37
C ALA A 19 -4.19 -3.51 -8.68
N SER A 20 -4.17 -4.54 -7.83
CA SER A 20 -5.35 -4.97 -7.06
C SER A 20 -5.89 -3.88 -6.14
N LYS A 21 -4.99 -3.12 -5.49
CA LYS A 21 -5.39 -2.04 -4.58
C LYS A 21 -5.85 -0.77 -5.31
N HIS A 22 -5.27 -0.45 -6.47
CA HIS A 22 -5.77 0.62 -7.35
C HIS A 22 -7.16 0.28 -7.92
N ALA A 23 -7.42 -0.99 -8.24
CA ALA A 23 -8.75 -1.43 -8.65
C ALA A 23 -9.80 -1.22 -7.55
N LEU A 24 -9.44 -1.52 -6.28
CA LEU A 24 -10.30 -1.22 -5.13
C LEU A 24 -10.59 0.28 -4.96
N GLU A 25 -9.60 1.14 -5.20
CA GLU A 25 -9.79 2.61 -5.15
C GLU A 25 -10.80 3.06 -6.22
N GLY A 26 -10.63 2.60 -7.47
CA GLY A 26 -11.53 2.91 -8.58
C GLY A 26 -12.95 2.39 -8.32
N MET A 27 -13.08 1.12 -7.95
CA MET A 27 -14.37 0.49 -7.63
C MET A 27 -15.07 1.20 -6.47
N SER A 28 -14.36 1.55 -5.41
CA SER A 28 -14.93 2.25 -4.26
C SER A 28 -15.45 3.65 -4.64
N ASN A 29 -14.77 4.34 -5.56
CA ASN A 29 -15.24 5.64 -6.04
C ASN A 29 -16.55 5.49 -6.82
N ALA A 30 -16.69 4.51 -7.70
CA ALA A 30 -17.92 4.22 -8.44
C ALA A 30 -19.05 3.87 -7.47
N LEU A 31 -18.84 2.88 -6.60
CA LEU A 31 -19.85 2.45 -5.62
C LEU A 31 -20.30 3.60 -4.69
N ARG A 32 -19.45 4.53 -4.37
CA ARG A 32 -19.82 5.68 -3.55
C ARG A 32 -20.86 6.56 -4.23
N TYR A 33 -20.81 6.71 -5.56
CA TYR A 33 -21.81 7.45 -6.31
C TYR A 33 -23.08 6.62 -6.52
N GLU A 34 -22.95 5.35 -6.87
CA GLU A 34 -24.04 4.43 -7.16
C GLU A 34 -24.91 4.15 -5.93
N LEU A 35 -24.28 4.03 -4.75
CA LEU A 35 -24.95 3.67 -3.50
C LEU A 35 -25.42 4.88 -2.69
N HIS A 36 -24.97 6.10 -3.05
CA HIS A 36 -25.35 7.32 -2.34
C HIS A 36 -26.87 7.53 -2.24
N PRO A 37 -27.67 7.32 -3.31
CA PRO A 37 -29.13 7.48 -3.23
C PRO A 37 -29.81 6.53 -2.25
N PHE A 38 -29.15 5.42 -1.89
CA PHE A 38 -29.66 4.42 -0.94
C PHE A 38 -29.18 4.65 0.49
N GLY A 39 -28.49 5.75 0.76
CA GLY A 39 -27.94 6.04 2.09
C GLY A 39 -26.77 5.13 2.50
N VAL A 40 -26.17 4.39 1.56
CA VAL A 40 -25.05 3.47 1.83
C VAL A 40 -23.73 4.18 1.66
N HIS A 41 -22.90 4.16 2.71
CA HIS A 41 -21.57 4.76 2.70
C HIS A 41 -20.50 3.75 2.28
N THR A 42 -19.77 4.05 1.22
CA THR A 42 -18.59 3.29 0.81
C THR A 42 -17.34 3.96 1.37
N ILE A 43 -16.63 3.23 2.23
CA ILE A 43 -15.46 3.73 2.97
C ILE A 43 -14.23 2.89 2.63
N LEU A 44 -13.13 3.57 2.33
CA LEU A 44 -11.80 2.96 2.17
C LEU A 44 -10.97 3.15 3.43
N ILE A 45 -10.40 2.05 3.89
CA ILE A 45 -9.35 2.06 4.91
C ILE A 45 -8.02 1.86 4.18
N GLU A 46 -7.08 2.76 4.41
CA GLU A 46 -5.81 2.83 3.69
C GLU A 46 -4.64 2.60 4.68
N PRO A 47 -4.36 1.34 5.06
CA PRO A 47 -3.21 1.05 5.90
C PRO A 47 -1.90 1.25 5.14
N GLY A 48 -0.89 1.74 5.85
CA GLY A 48 0.50 1.57 5.45
C GLY A 48 1.02 0.21 5.94
N TYR A 49 2.25 0.21 6.45
CA TYR A 49 2.83 -1.00 7.03
C TYR A 49 2.25 -1.24 8.44
N ILE A 50 1.62 -2.40 8.63
CA ILE A 50 1.07 -2.84 9.92
C ILE A 50 1.85 -4.06 10.38
N VAL A 51 2.21 -4.11 11.66
CA VAL A 51 2.84 -5.29 12.28
C VAL A 51 1.78 -6.38 12.38
N SER A 52 1.93 -7.43 11.57
CA SER A 52 0.99 -8.56 11.49
C SER A 52 1.68 -9.80 10.92
N GLY A 53 1.00 -10.94 10.95
CA GLY A 53 1.51 -12.20 10.38
C GLY A 53 1.51 -12.26 8.84
N ILE A 54 0.97 -11.26 8.13
CA ILE A 54 0.84 -11.30 6.67
C ILE A 54 2.18 -11.42 5.95
N GLN A 55 3.23 -10.80 6.50
CA GLN A 55 4.56 -10.82 5.91
C GLN A 55 5.21 -12.20 6.06
N GLN A 56 5.04 -12.82 7.21
CA GLN A 56 5.56 -14.18 7.43
C GLN A 56 4.87 -15.18 6.51
N ASN A 57 3.56 -15.05 6.34
CA ASN A 57 2.81 -15.88 5.40
C ASN A 57 3.26 -15.65 3.95
N ALA A 58 3.49 -14.39 3.55
CA ALA A 58 4.01 -14.07 2.22
C ALA A 58 5.41 -14.66 1.99
N LEU A 59 6.29 -14.62 2.99
CA LEU A 59 7.60 -15.27 2.94
C LEU A 59 7.50 -16.77 2.77
N ASN A 60 6.69 -17.44 3.58
CA ASN A 60 6.49 -18.87 3.51
C ASN A 60 6.01 -19.29 2.11
N LEU A 61 5.10 -18.53 1.51
CA LEU A 61 4.63 -18.76 0.15
C LEU A 61 5.68 -18.48 -0.92
N ALA A 62 6.58 -17.51 -0.69
CA ALA A 62 7.65 -17.17 -1.64
C ALA A 62 8.83 -18.12 -1.59
N GLN A 63 9.03 -18.82 -0.46
CA GLN A 63 10.20 -19.71 -0.22
C GLN A 63 10.55 -20.63 -1.40
N PRO A 64 9.60 -21.36 -2.04
CA PRO A 64 9.92 -22.25 -3.14
C PRO A 64 10.47 -21.56 -4.40
N TYR A 65 10.31 -20.24 -4.50
CA TYR A 65 10.71 -19.45 -5.67
C TYR A 65 11.98 -18.64 -5.43
N MET A 66 12.48 -18.57 -4.19
CA MET A 66 13.59 -17.69 -3.82
C MET A 66 14.87 -17.99 -4.59
N GLU A 67 15.25 -19.26 -4.73
CA GLU A 67 16.45 -19.65 -5.48
C GLU A 67 16.41 -19.15 -6.93
N LYS A 68 15.25 -19.27 -7.60
CA LYS A 68 15.07 -18.78 -8.96
C LYS A 68 15.15 -17.26 -9.05
N VAL A 69 14.62 -16.55 -8.05
CA VAL A 69 14.70 -15.09 -7.95
C VAL A 69 16.14 -14.64 -7.78
N GLU A 70 16.90 -15.27 -6.89
CA GLU A 70 18.29 -14.90 -6.58
C GLU A 70 19.25 -15.11 -7.77
N ARG A 71 18.96 -16.06 -8.65
CA ARG A 71 19.72 -16.32 -9.88
C ARG A 71 19.20 -15.58 -11.11
N GLY A 72 18.08 -14.90 -11.00
CA GLY A 72 17.39 -14.24 -12.10
C GLY A 72 17.94 -12.82 -12.39
N PRO A 73 17.56 -12.24 -13.54
CA PRO A 73 17.98 -10.88 -13.91
C PRO A 73 17.46 -9.79 -12.98
N TYR A 74 16.42 -10.08 -12.20
CA TYR A 74 15.81 -9.16 -11.24
C TYR A 74 16.35 -9.30 -9.82
N ALA A 75 17.37 -10.13 -9.57
CA ALA A 75 17.89 -10.42 -8.23
C ALA A 75 18.22 -9.15 -7.42
N LYS A 76 18.93 -8.19 -8.02
CA LYS A 76 19.29 -6.91 -7.38
C LYS A 76 18.06 -6.07 -7.02
N LEU A 77 17.03 -6.05 -7.87
CA LEU A 77 15.80 -5.29 -7.63
C LEU A 77 14.96 -5.93 -6.51
N TYR A 78 14.88 -7.26 -6.48
CA TYR A 78 14.24 -7.98 -5.37
C TYR A 78 14.96 -7.73 -4.04
N ALA A 79 16.28 -7.80 -4.01
CA ALA A 79 17.07 -7.50 -2.81
C ALA A 79 16.83 -6.07 -2.32
N SER A 80 16.79 -5.09 -3.23
CA SER A 80 16.51 -3.70 -2.87
C SER A 80 15.08 -3.53 -2.33
N ALA A 81 14.09 -4.12 -2.98
CA ALA A 81 12.70 -4.10 -2.52
C ALA A 81 12.56 -4.73 -1.12
N TRP A 82 13.22 -5.87 -0.92
CA TRP A 82 13.25 -6.59 0.34
C TRP A 82 13.87 -5.78 1.47
N ASN A 83 15.04 -5.18 1.24
CA ASN A 83 15.73 -4.34 2.23
C ASN A 83 14.89 -3.11 2.60
N SER A 84 14.26 -2.48 1.60
CA SER A 84 13.34 -1.36 1.86
C SER A 84 12.12 -1.77 2.67
N ALA A 85 11.54 -2.93 2.38
CA ALA A 85 10.41 -3.47 3.14
C ALA A 85 10.78 -3.77 4.59
N ASN A 86 11.94 -4.41 4.82
CA ASN A 86 12.45 -4.71 6.17
C ASN A 86 12.75 -3.44 6.96
N THR A 87 13.32 -2.42 6.34
CA THR A 87 13.56 -1.12 6.98
C THR A 87 12.25 -0.46 7.39
N THR A 88 11.25 -0.48 6.52
CA THR A 88 9.93 0.05 6.82
C THR A 88 9.24 -0.73 7.95
N ARG A 89 9.36 -2.06 7.93
CA ARG A 89 8.88 -2.95 8.97
C ARG A 89 9.47 -2.63 10.33
N ALA A 90 10.80 -2.53 10.40
CA ALA A 90 11.50 -2.27 11.66
C ALA A 90 11.12 -0.91 12.28
N ARG A 91 10.70 0.05 11.47
CA ARG A 91 10.26 1.38 11.90
C ARG A 91 8.77 1.46 12.23
N SER A 92 7.97 0.53 11.75
CA SER A 92 6.53 0.57 11.99
C SER A 92 6.20 0.15 13.42
N LYS A 93 5.38 0.96 14.07
CA LYS A 93 4.80 0.68 15.39
C LYS A 93 3.29 0.46 15.32
N THR A 94 2.71 0.59 14.13
CA THR A 94 1.26 0.46 13.93
C THR A 94 0.85 -1.00 14.00
N THR A 95 -0.10 -1.31 14.86
CA THR A 95 -0.60 -2.67 15.11
C THR A 95 -1.92 -2.94 14.38
N ALA A 96 -2.38 -4.20 14.42
CA ALA A 96 -3.70 -4.57 13.93
C ALA A 96 -4.82 -3.89 14.73
N GLU A 97 -4.62 -3.70 16.03
CA GLU A 97 -5.55 -3.02 16.93
C GLU A 97 -5.69 -1.53 16.57
N ASP A 98 -4.59 -0.87 16.18
CA ASP A 98 -4.64 0.51 15.69
C ASP A 98 -5.50 0.61 14.43
N CYS A 99 -5.35 -0.37 13.52
CA CYS A 99 -6.19 -0.45 12.32
C CYS A 99 -7.66 -0.66 12.68
N ALA A 100 -7.95 -1.58 13.61
CA ALA A 100 -9.29 -1.85 14.08
C ALA A 100 -9.95 -0.61 14.70
N ARG A 101 -9.22 0.18 15.48
CA ARG A 101 -9.73 1.46 16.02
C ARG A 101 -10.11 2.45 14.93
N VAL A 102 -9.33 2.54 13.86
CA VAL A 102 -9.65 3.40 12.71
C VAL A 102 -10.90 2.91 11.98
N ILE A 103 -11.05 1.60 11.83
CA ILE A 103 -12.26 0.99 11.23
C ILE A 103 -13.49 1.30 12.08
N LEU A 104 -13.41 1.09 13.39
CA LEU A 104 -14.50 1.36 14.33
C LEU A 104 -14.92 2.83 14.26
N LYS A 105 -13.95 3.74 14.32
CA LYS A 105 -14.20 5.19 14.15
C LYS A 105 -14.90 5.51 12.82
N ALA A 106 -14.58 4.80 11.75
CA ALA A 106 -15.23 5.02 10.45
C ALA A 106 -16.67 4.50 10.43
N ILE A 107 -16.94 3.38 11.12
CA ILE A 107 -18.29 2.77 11.21
C ILE A 107 -19.21 3.62 12.09
N GLU A 108 -18.71 4.11 13.21
CA GLU A 108 -19.48 4.88 14.19
C GLU A 108 -19.71 6.34 13.77
N ALA A 109 -19.01 6.83 12.75
CA ALA A 109 -19.14 8.22 12.32
C ALA A 109 -20.51 8.48 11.69
N PRO A 110 -21.31 9.47 12.18
CA PRO A 110 -22.61 9.81 11.59
C PRO A 110 -22.50 10.26 10.12
N LYS A 111 -21.37 10.85 9.75
CA LYS A 111 -21.02 11.25 8.37
C LYS A 111 -19.60 10.80 8.09
N PRO A 112 -19.40 9.54 7.71
CA PRO A 112 -18.05 9.00 7.52
C PRO A 112 -17.36 9.65 6.32
N LYS A 113 -16.04 9.85 6.47
CA LYS A 113 -15.19 10.28 5.35
C LYS A 113 -15.06 9.13 4.34
N PRO A 114 -14.88 9.43 3.05
CA PRO A 114 -14.66 8.37 2.04
C PRO A 114 -13.40 7.54 2.27
N ARG A 115 -12.41 8.09 2.98
CA ARG A 115 -11.09 7.48 3.18
C ARG A 115 -10.55 7.74 4.57
N TYR A 116 -9.95 6.70 5.16
CA TYR A 116 -9.27 6.73 6.45
C TYR A 116 -7.89 6.12 6.30
N GLY A 117 -6.85 6.95 6.39
CA GLY A 117 -5.46 6.49 6.51
C GLY A 117 -5.19 5.97 7.92
N VAL A 118 -4.50 4.84 8.03
CA VAL A 118 -4.14 4.24 9.32
C VAL A 118 -2.76 4.69 9.78
N THR A 119 -1.87 4.98 8.85
CA THR A 119 -0.49 5.42 9.14
C THR A 119 -0.23 6.82 8.59
N GLU A 120 0.78 7.50 9.12
CA GLU A 120 1.24 8.79 8.58
C GLU A 120 1.64 8.68 7.10
N LEU A 121 2.22 7.52 6.72
CA LEU A 121 2.58 7.24 5.33
C LEU A 121 1.37 7.28 4.39
N ALA A 122 0.18 6.89 4.85
CA ALA A 122 -1.05 6.98 4.04
C ALA A 122 -1.41 8.45 3.72
N THR A 123 -1.26 9.33 4.69
CA THR A 123 -1.48 10.77 4.49
C THR A 123 -0.44 11.36 3.55
N LEU A 124 0.83 11.02 3.73
CA LEU A 124 1.92 11.47 2.88
C LEU A 124 1.76 10.98 1.42
N ALA A 125 1.42 9.71 1.23
CA ALA A 125 1.19 9.12 -0.08
C ALA A 125 0.03 9.80 -0.84
N LYS A 126 -1.04 10.12 -0.13
CA LYS A 126 -2.20 10.83 -0.69
C LYS A 126 -1.82 12.21 -1.21
N TRP A 127 -1.05 12.96 -0.44
CA TRP A 127 -0.58 14.28 -0.86
C TRP A 127 0.49 14.17 -1.96
N GLY A 128 1.40 13.21 -1.85
CA GLY A 128 2.41 12.92 -2.86
C GLY A 128 1.77 12.65 -4.23
N LYS A 129 0.79 11.75 -4.29
CA LYS A 129 0.05 11.46 -5.55
C LYS A 129 -0.64 12.69 -6.15
N ARG A 130 -1.02 13.65 -5.33
CA ARG A 130 -1.76 14.84 -5.77
C ARG A 130 -0.86 15.97 -6.26
N LEU A 131 0.36 16.05 -5.73
CA LEU A 131 1.28 17.17 -5.94
C LEU A 131 2.47 16.82 -6.83
N LEU A 132 2.85 15.55 -6.91
CA LEU A 132 4.00 15.11 -7.69
C LEU A 132 3.56 14.70 -9.10
N THR A 133 4.34 15.10 -10.09
CA THR A 133 4.24 14.52 -11.44
C THR A 133 4.83 13.11 -11.44
N ASP A 134 4.48 12.29 -12.43
CA ASP A 134 5.00 10.92 -12.57
C ASP A 134 6.53 10.90 -12.59
N SER A 135 7.16 11.83 -13.33
CA SER A 135 8.63 11.95 -13.37
C SER A 135 9.27 12.26 -12.02
N MET A 136 8.60 13.06 -11.18
CA MET A 136 9.07 13.35 -9.81
C MET A 136 8.88 12.12 -8.91
N GLY A 137 7.75 11.45 -9.03
CA GLY A 137 7.46 10.19 -8.34
C GLY A 137 8.49 9.12 -8.68
N ASP A 138 8.75 8.90 -9.98
CA ASP A 138 9.75 7.95 -10.47
C ASP A 138 11.14 8.23 -9.91
N ARG A 139 11.55 9.50 -9.89
CA ARG A 139 12.86 9.91 -9.33
C ARG A 139 12.95 9.58 -7.84
N LEU A 140 11.89 9.82 -7.07
CA LEU A 140 11.83 9.48 -5.65
C LEU A 140 11.88 7.98 -5.42
N ILE A 141 11.15 7.20 -6.20
CA ILE A 141 11.14 5.73 -6.13
C ILE A 141 12.53 5.18 -6.48
N ARG A 142 13.13 5.61 -7.59
CA ARG A 142 14.49 5.18 -7.97
C ARG A 142 15.51 5.47 -6.85
N ARG A 143 15.48 6.69 -6.28
CA ARG A 143 16.34 7.05 -5.14
C ARG A 143 16.11 6.17 -3.93
N ARG A 144 14.83 5.95 -3.57
CA ARG A 144 14.47 5.14 -2.40
C ARG A 144 14.98 3.71 -2.49
N TYR A 145 14.92 3.12 -3.68
CA TYR A 145 15.29 1.73 -3.92
C TYR A 145 16.69 1.56 -4.50
N GLY A 146 17.44 2.64 -4.71
CA GLY A 146 18.77 2.57 -5.31
C GLY A 146 18.74 1.95 -6.71
N ILE A 147 17.71 2.23 -7.52
CA ILE A 147 17.56 1.67 -8.86
C ILE A 147 18.52 2.42 -9.79
N PRO A 148 19.48 1.71 -10.44
CA PRO A 148 20.36 2.34 -11.41
C PRO A 148 19.63 2.69 -12.70
N ASP A 149 20.16 3.60 -13.48
CA ASP A 149 19.59 3.96 -14.80
C ASP A 149 19.73 2.84 -15.84
N ARG A 150 20.72 1.96 -15.64
CA ARG A 150 20.92 0.71 -16.42
C ARG A 150 21.38 -0.40 -15.47
N LEU A 151 20.90 -1.62 -15.72
CA LEU A 151 21.30 -2.85 -14.98
C LEU A 151 22.56 -3.45 -15.58
#